data_135f24d0b2ee847cc1b46d12b9bd3e57
#
_entry.id   135f24d0b2ee847cc1b46d12b9bd3e57
#
_cell.length_a   1.000
_cell.length_b   1.000
_cell.length_c   1.000
_cell.angle_alpha   90.00
_cell.angle_beta   90.00
_cell.angle_gamma   90.00
#
_symmetry.space_group_name_H-M   'P 1'
#
loop_
_entity.id
_entity.type
_entity.pdbx_description
1 polymer ?
#
loop_
_entity_poly.entity_id
_entity_poly.type
_entity_poly.pdbx_seq_one_letter_code
_entity_poly.pdbx_strand_id
1 'polypeptide(L)'
;LAPSEMCIRDRFQSEDIPNYKKYLNIEGDVVMTQNLITQEIEIDQAFYSYFQKKSYAHIDELIYEKLEYYYTNYLKDTDKVIVAADQHHNHIINKVFSSDNICFSVFTQRNRLIDDKMLNTITMGHYCVVDTLENEKKIKNFIEKNEQFASFDLMRITPFDVQSLSNISGQLYETNIGVWIDGLSEDKLKQLLPQLLQYSLQRENVRLHLLTREDFNATSEWLTNEISNINKQLNERNNPLSLEVRDVLETEIKETEYIQLIFVPFEEDLIKAISRLRIVIDMSNEPDLYLQISSISAGIPQINQRDTEYVDHKLNGLIINGIFELNGALDFYILNLKNWNYAFAHSIKLGKVFSSSKICLLYTSLSGLARQTD
;
A
#
# COMPACT_ATOMS: atom_id res chain seq x y z
N LEU A 1 -0.20 20.39 -29.36
CA LEU A 1 -1.14 20.01 -28.32
C LEU A 1 -1.01 18.52 -28.16
N ALA A 2 -0.39 18.07 -27.05
CA ALA A 2 -0.33 16.68 -26.69
C ALA A 2 -1.76 16.17 -26.45
N PRO A 3 -2.13 14.98 -26.89
CA PRO A 3 -3.41 14.37 -26.52
C PRO A 3 -3.32 13.94 -25.05
N SER A 4 -3.49 14.88 -24.15
CA SER A 4 -3.66 14.61 -22.73
C SER A 4 -5.10 14.18 -22.52
N GLU A 5 -5.25 12.96 -22.03
CA GLU A 5 -6.47 12.35 -21.53
C GLU A 5 -7.44 11.77 -22.57
N MET A 6 -7.18 10.53 -22.93
CA MET A 6 -8.15 9.69 -23.62
C MET A 6 -9.14 9.14 -22.59
N CYS A 7 -10.38 9.68 -22.53
CA CYS A 7 -11.44 9.13 -21.70
C CYS A 7 -12.02 7.87 -22.35
N ILE A 8 -12.01 6.75 -21.63
CA ILE A 8 -12.70 5.53 -22.02
C ILE A 8 -14.13 5.64 -21.48
N ARG A 9 -15.14 5.73 -22.37
CA ARG A 9 -16.56 5.64 -21.99
C ARG A 9 -17.16 4.38 -22.60
N ASP A 10 -17.44 3.38 -21.74
CA ASP A 10 -18.26 2.25 -22.12
C ASP A 10 -19.72 2.66 -22.06
N ARG A 11 -20.44 2.64 -23.20
CA ARG A 11 -21.88 2.71 -23.22
C ARG A 11 -22.44 1.29 -23.30
N PHE A 12 -22.94 0.78 -22.20
CA PHE A 12 -23.75 -0.41 -22.16
C PHE A 12 -25.18 -0.08 -22.60
N GLN A 13 -25.63 -0.64 -23.70
CA GLN A 13 -27.04 -0.81 -24.00
C GLN A 13 -27.30 -2.31 -24.10
N SER A 14 -28.13 -2.82 -23.17
CA SER A 14 -28.83 -4.11 -23.13
C SER A 14 -28.06 -5.37 -23.56
N GLU A 15 -28.03 -6.35 -22.69
CA GLU A 15 -27.83 -7.82 -22.83
C GLU A 15 -26.84 -8.42 -23.85
N ASP A 16 -26.34 -7.66 -24.85
CA ASP A 16 -25.31 -8.07 -25.78
C ASP A 16 -23.94 -7.55 -25.36
N ILE A 17 -22.97 -8.45 -25.25
CA ILE A 17 -21.55 -8.09 -25.04
C ILE A 17 -21.16 -7.12 -26.16
N PRO A 18 -20.71 -5.90 -25.85
CA PRO A 18 -20.37 -4.93 -26.90
C PRO A 18 -19.21 -5.46 -27.75
N ASN A 19 -19.43 -5.64 -29.04
CA ASN A 19 -18.41 -6.11 -29.96
C ASN A 19 -17.36 -5.03 -30.29
N TYR A 20 -17.59 -3.80 -29.83
CA TYR A 20 -16.74 -2.65 -30.15
C TYR A 20 -16.50 -1.77 -28.95
N LYS A 21 -15.27 -1.26 -28.83
CA LYS A 21 -14.84 -0.26 -27.84
C LYS A 21 -14.48 1.02 -28.58
N LYS A 22 -15.05 2.15 -28.17
CA LYS A 22 -14.77 3.46 -28.75
C LYS A 22 -13.90 4.28 -27.80
N TYR A 23 -12.85 4.87 -28.33
CA TYR A 23 -11.96 5.75 -27.61
C TYR A 23 -12.25 7.19 -28.03
N LEU A 24 -12.53 8.05 -27.06
CA LEU A 24 -12.94 9.42 -27.27
C LEU A 24 -11.83 10.39 -26.85
N ASN A 25 -11.77 11.55 -27.52
CA ASN A 25 -10.99 12.68 -27.04
C ASN A 25 -11.73 13.40 -25.89
N ILE A 26 -11.11 14.44 -25.34
CA ILE A 26 -11.69 15.24 -24.23
C ILE A 26 -12.97 15.99 -24.67
N GLU A 27 -13.14 16.22 -25.97
CA GLU A 27 -14.29 16.91 -26.56
C GLU A 27 -15.46 15.95 -26.80
N GLY A 28 -15.22 14.65 -26.67
CA GLY A 28 -16.21 13.58 -26.83
C GLY A 28 -16.28 13.01 -28.24
N ASP A 29 -15.37 13.39 -29.14
CA ASP A 29 -15.29 12.84 -30.50
C ASP A 29 -14.65 11.46 -30.49
N VAL A 30 -15.15 10.57 -31.32
CA VAL A 30 -14.56 9.23 -31.51
C VAL A 30 -13.26 9.34 -32.29
N VAL A 31 -12.14 9.02 -31.64
CA VAL A 31 -10.81 9.02 -32.27
C VAL A 31 -10.54 7.71 -32.97
N MET A 32 -10.92 6.59 -32.33
CA MET A 32 -10.73 5.25 -32.86
C MET A 32 -11.75 4.27 -32.30
N THR A 33 -11.96 3.18 -33.04
CA THR A 33 -12.86 2.09 -32.66
C THR A 33 -12.10 0.77 -32.69
N GLN A 34 -12.14 0.02 -31.61
CA GLN A 34 -11.57 -1.31 -31.50
C GLN A 34 -12.67 -2.36 -31.61
N ASN A 35 -12.49 -3.30 -32.53
CA ASN A 35 -13.30 -4.52 -32.56
C ASN A 35 -12.80 -5.49 -31.49
N LEU A 36 -13.64 -5.86 -30.52
CA LEU A 36 -13.25 -6.72 -29.40
C LEU A 36 -13.11 -8.21 -29.78
N ILE A 37 -13.62 -8.60 -30.94
CA ILE A 37 -13.49 -9.98 -31.46
C ILE A 37 -12.19 -10.14 -32.24
N THR A 38 -11.94 -9.25 -33.22
CA THR A 38 -10.75 -9.33 -34.08
C THR A 38 -9.54 -8.59 -33.49
N GLN A 39 -9.74 -7.75 -32.47
CA GLN A 39 -8.76 -6.84 -31.86
C GLN A 39 -8.28 -5.70 -32.79
N GLU A 40 -8.77 -5.66 -34.01
CA GLU A 40 -8.43 -4.63 -34.98
C GLU A 40 -8.96 -3.26 -34.53
N ILE A 41 -8.14 -2.21 -34.79
CA ILE A 41 -8.45 -0.83 -34.47
C ILE A 41 -8.54 -0.03 -35.75
N GLU A 42 -9.65 0.66 -35.92
CA GLU A 42 -9.87 1.62 -37.00
C GLU A 42 -9.80 3.05 -36.44
N ILE A 43 -9.02 3.90 -37.10
CA ILE A 43 -8.91 5.32 -36.76
C ILE A 43 -10.04 6.08 -37.48
N ASP A 44 -10.66 7.04 -36.77
CA ASP A 44 -11.64 7.90 -37.42
C ASP A 44 -10.98 8.83 -38.43
N GLN A 45 -11.66 9.08 -39.52
CA GLN A 45 -11.14 9.88 -40.65
C GLN A 45 -10.66 11.28 -40.24
N ALA A 46 -11.33 11.90 -39.29
CA ALA A 46 -10.99 13.24 -38.80
C ALA A 46 -9.61 13.26 -38.11
N PHE A 47 -9.11 12.11 -37.65
CA PHE A 47 -7.87 12.00 -36.89
C PHE A 47 -6.72 11.34 -37.66
N TYR A 48 -6.88 11.01 -38.95
CA TYR A 48 -5.82 10.33 -39.73
C TYR A 48 -4.47 11.06 -39.72
N SER A 49 -4.45 12.37 -39.61
CA SER A 49 -3.20 13.14 -39.53
C SER A 49 -2.36 12.91 -38.28
N TYR A 50 -2.94 12.33 -37.25
CA TYR A 50 -2.27 12.06 -36.00
C TYR A 50 -1.67 10.65 -35.91
N PHE A 51 -1.93 9.80 -36.90
CA PHE A 51 -1.52 8.39 -36.91
C PHE A 51 -0.81 8.06 -38.23
N GLN A 52 0.13 7.09 -38.17
CA GLN A 52 0.84 6.65 -39.38
C GLN A 52 -0.01 5.72 -40.25
N LYS A 53 -0.93 4.97 -39.62
CA LYS A 53 -1.82 4.02 -40.28
C LYS A 53 -3.29 4.38 -40.04
N LYS A 54 -4.16 3.98 -40.97
CA LYS A 54 -5.62 4.14 -40.84
C LYS A 54 -6.26 3.05 -39.99
N SER A 55 -5.60 1.89 -39.90
CA SER A 55 -5.99 0.76 -39.04
C SER A 55 -4.76 0.05 -38.51
N TYR A 56 -4.94 -0.64 -37.36
CA TYR A 56 -3.93 -1.42 -36.68
C TYR A 56 -4.51 -2.80 -36.36
N ALA A 57 -3.73 -3.85 -36.52
CA ALA A 57 -4.17 -5.21 -36.21
C ALA A 57 -4.36 -5.43 -34.71
N HIS A 58 -3.62 -4.68 -33.89
CA HIS A 58 -3.67 -4.77 -32.43
C HIS A 58 -3.33 -3.42 -31.77
N ILE A 59 -3.85 -3.18 -30.54
CA ILE A 59 -3.58 -1.96 -29.78
C ILE A 59 -2.08 -1.75 -29.52
N ASP A 60 -1.33 -2.83 -29.39
CA ASP A 60 0.12 -2.80 -29.15
C ASP A 60 0.89 -2.11 -30.27
N GLU A 61 0.46 -2.28 -31.54
CA GLU A 61 1.09 -1.61 -32.67
C GLU A 61 0.89 -0.10 -32.60
N LEU A 62 -0.28 0.34 -32.21
CA LEU A 62 -0.60 1.75 -32.04
C LEU A 62 0.17 2.34 -30.86
N ILE A 63 0.22 1.64 -29.73
CA ILE A 63 1.00 2.07 -28.55
C ILE A 63 2.49 2.16 -28.91
N TYR A 64 3.01 1.17 -29.65
CA TYR A 64 4.40 1.20 -30.13
C TYR A 64 4.66 2.45 -30.98
N GLU A 65 3.83 2.74 -31.98
CA GLU A 65 3.95 3.93 -32.83
C GLU A 65 4.00 5.23 -32.00
N LYS A 66 3.12 5.35 -31.03
CA LYS A 66 3.06 6.56 -30.20
C LYS A 66 4.24 6.71 -29.27
N LEU A 67 4.70 5.61 -28.69
CA LEU A 67 5.89 5.61 -27.84
C LEU A 67 7.17 5.89 -28.65
N GLU A 68 7.30 5.28 -29.83
CA GLU A 68 8.44 5.54 -30.74
C GLU A 68 8.47 7.00 -31.20
N TYR A 69 7.31 7.57 -31.55
CA TYR A 69 7.18 8.99 -31.89
C TYR A 69 7.59 9.88 -30.71
N TYR A 70 7.11 9.55 -29.48
CA TYR A 70 7.45 10.29 -28.27
C TYR A 70 8.95 10.22 -27.97
N TYR A 71 9.53 9.03 -28.03
CA TYR A 71 10.96 8.80 -27.82
C TYR A 71 11.80 9.64 -28.78
N THR A 72 11.49 9.56 -30.07
CA THR A 72 12.27 10.22 -31.11
C THR A 72 12.19 11.76 -31.05
N ASN A 73 11.05 12.32 -30.62
CA ASN A 73 10.82 13.76 -30.70
C ASN A 73 11.04 14.51 -29.37
N TYR A 74 10.96 13.82 -28.21
CA TYR A 74 10.94 14.48 -26.92
C TYR A 74 12.00 13.98 -25.94
N LEU A 75 12.55 12.79 -26.14
CA LEU A 75 13.58 12.24 -25.26
C LEU A 75 14.95 12.27 -25.92
N LYS A 76 15.98 12.29 -25.07
CA LYS A 76 17.39 12.17 -25.46
C LYS A 76 17.87 10.75 -25.16
N ASP A 77 18.91 10.28 -25.84
CA ASP A 77 19.50 8.97 -25.62
C ASP A 77 20.05 8.77 -24.18
N THR A 78 20.25 9.87 -23.45
CA THR A 78 20.68 9.87 -22.06
C THR A 78 19.54 9.80 -21.06
N ASP A 79 18.30 10.03 -21.50
CA ASP A 79 17.15 10.07 -20.60
C ASP A 79 16.79 8.66 -20.12
N LYS A 80 16.50 8.53 -18.81
CA LYS A 80 16.07 7.28 -18.21
C LYS A 80 14.54 7.25 -18.11
N VAL A 81 13.98 6.10 -18.43
CA VAL A 81 12.54 5.86 -18.42
C VAL A 81 12.21 4.91 -17.30
N ILE A 82 11.43 5.36 -16.32
CA ILE A 82 10.92 4.53 -15.23
C ILE A 82 9.53 4.06 -15.61
N VAL A 83 9.35 2.75 -15.65
CA VAL A 83 8.11 2.10 -16.10
C VAL A 83 7.55 1.23 -14.98
N ALA A 84 6.27 1.43 -14.64
CA ALA A 84 5.57 0.47 -13.80
C ALA A 84 5.48 -0.87 -14.57
N ALA A 85 6.14 -1.90 -14.07
CA ALA A 85 6.19 -3.18 -14.75
C ALA A 85 4.80 -3.80 -14.89
N ASP A 86 4.46 -4.28 -16.09
CA ASP A 86 3.21 -4.99 -16.36
C ASP A 86 3.42 -5.94 -17.57
N GLN A 87 2.88 -7.15 -17.45
CA GLN A 87 3.03 -8.18 -18.49
C GLN A 87 2.44 -7.80 -19.86
N HIS A 88 1.47 -6.86 -19.87
CA HIS A 88 0.80 -6.45 -21.11
C HIS A 88 1.60 -5.41 -21.90
N HIS A 89 2.48 -4.62 -21.27
CA HIS A 89 3.21 -3.59 -21.98
C HIS A 89 4.74 -3.67 -21.89
N ASN A 90 5.32 -4.45 -20.97
CA ASN A 90 6.79 -4.55 -20.86
C ASN A 90 7.48 -4.88 -22.18
N HIS A 91 6.86 -5.75 -22.98
CA HIS A 91 7.42 -6.14 -24.28
C HIS A 91 7.45 -4.98 -25.29
N ILE A 92 6.52 -4.04 -25.22
CA ILE A 92 6.48 -2.84 -26.07
C ILE A 92 7.59 -1.89 -25.63
N ILE A 93 7.72 -1.68 -24.33
CA ILE A 93 8.77 -0.82 -23.74
C ILE A 93 10.16 -1.32 -24.15
N ASN A 94 10.43 -2.61 -24.03
CA ASN A 94 11.70 -3.22 -24.43
C ASN A 94 11.99 -3.13 -25.94
N LYS A 95 10.98 -2.91 -26.78
CA LYS A 95 11.19 -2.68 -28.24
C LYS A 95 11.52 -1.23 -28.57
N VAL A 96 10.94 -0.28 -27.81
CA VAL A 96 11.06 1.15 -28.09
C VAL A 96 12.34 1.73 -27.49
N PHE A 97 12.68 1.34 -26.27
CA PHE A 97 13.77 1.94 -25.53
C PHE A 97 14.99 1.03 -25.45
N SER A 98 16.19 1.62 -25.40
CA SER A 98 17.39 0.87 -25.11
C SER A 98 17.34 0.30 -23.69
N SER A 99 17.83 -0.94 -23.51
CA SER A 99 17.90 -1.60 -22.21
C SER A 99 18.57 -0.73 -21.14
N ASP A 100 19.63 -0.02 -21.49
CA ASP A 100 20.38 0.84 -20.57
C ASP A 100 19.57 2.03 -20.06
N ASN A 101 18.49 2.37 -20.73
CA ASN A 101 17.62 3.50 -20.38
C ASN A 101 16.35 3.10 -19.62
N ILE A 102 16.10 1.79 -19.48
CA ILE A 102 14.89 1.29 -18.84
C ILE A 102 15.15 0.96 -17.37
N CYS A 103 14.32 1.49 -16.50
CA CYS A 103 14.17 1.08 -15.11
C CYS A 103 12.74 0.58 -14.88
N PHE A 104 12.56 -0.71 -14.65
CA PHE A 104 11.26 -1.23 -14.26
C PHE A 104 11.01 -1.04 -12.75
N SER A 105 9.80 -0.62 -12.38
CA SER A 105 9.35 -0.58 -11.00
C SER A 105 8.34 -1.69 -10.74
N VAL A 106 8.62 -2.51 -9.72
CA VAL A 106 7.79 -3.66 -9.32
C VAL A 106 7.32 -3.41 -7.89
N PHE A 107 6.10 -2.92 -7.75
CA PHE A 107 5.52 -2.59 -6.45
C PHE A 107 4.34 -3.50 -6.15
N THR A 108 4.32 -4.07 -4.95
CA THR A 108 3.38 -5.11 -4.52
C THR A 108 1.92 -4.71 -4.69
N GLN A 109 1.57 -3.45 -4.45
CA GLN A 109 0.21 -2.96 -4.66
C GLN A 109 -0.25 -2.99 -6.13
N ARG A 110 0.69 -2.92 -7.08
CA ARG A 110 0.41 -2.97 -8.52
C ARG A 110 0.66 -4.36 -9.12
N ASN A 111 1.70 -5.04 -8.65
CA ASN A 111 2.20 -6.28 -9.24
C ASN A 111 2.03 -7.44 -8.23
N ARG A 112 0.82 -7.96 -8.10
CA ARG A 112 0.52 -9.07 -7.18
C ARG A 112 1.07 -10.42 -7.67
N LEU A 113 1.22 -10.59 -8.97
CA LEU A 113 1.73 -11.82 -9.58
C LEU A 113 2.97 -11.51 -10.40
N ILE A 114 4.13 -11.91 -9.89
CA ILE A 114 5.39 -11.89 -10.61
C ILE A 114 5.67 -13.34 -11.05
N ASP A 115 5.31 -13.64 -12.29
CA ASP A 115 5.58 -14.91 -12.94
C ASP A 115 6.89 -14.87 -13.76
N ASP A 116 7.34 -16.02 -14.24
CA ASP A 116 8.56 -16.13 -15.04
C ASP A 116 8.48 -15.32 -16.35
N LYS A 117 7.28 -15.14 -16.92
CA LYS A 117 7.09 -14.32 -18.12
C LYS A 117 7.36 -12.85 -17.85
N MET A 118 6.84 -12.34 -16.73
CA MET A 118 7.09 -10.98 -16.28
C MET A 118 8.57 -10.78 -15.94
N LEU A 119 9.18 -11.72 -15.22
CA LEU A 119 10.60 -11.69 -14.86
C LEU A 119 11.49 -11.63 -16.11
N ASN A 120 11.22 -12.45 -17.12
CA ASN A 120 11.94 -12.39 -18.39
C ASN A 120 11.87 -11.03 -19.07
N THR A 121 10.72 -10.36 -19.02
CA THR A 121 10.57 -9.03 -19.66
C THR A 121 11.21 -7.91 -18.85
N ILE A 122 11.16 -7.98 -17.52
CA ILE A 122 11.81 -6.99 -16.63
C ILE A 122 13.32 -7.05 -16.76
N THR A 123 13.90 -8.26 -16.82
CA THR A 123 15.36 -8.44 -16.88
C THR A 123 15.96 -8.12 -18.25
N MET A 124 15.12 -7.80 -19.26
CA MET A 124 15.58 -7.19 -20.52
C MET A 124 15.96 -5.71 -20.34
N GLY A 125 15.46 -5.02 -19.32
CA GLY A 125 15.96 -3.71 -18.91
C GLY A 125 17.27 -3.83 -18.14
N HIS A 126 17.89 -2.71 -17.82
CA HIS A 126 19.14 -2.69 -17.06
C HIS A 126 18.92 -2.49 -15.55
N TYR A 127 17.86 -1.76 -15.19
CA TYR A 127 17.55 -1.39 -13.81
C TYR A 127 16.16 -1.89 -13.39
N CYS A 128 16.04 -2.29 -12.13
CA CYS A 128 14.76 -2.56 -11.52
C CYS A 128 14.70 -2.02 -10.09
N VAL A 129 13.59 -1.39 -9.74
CA VAL A 129 13.29 -0.98 -8.36
C VAL A 129 12.11 -1.79 -7.83
N VAL A 130 12.24 -2.24 -6.59
CA VAL A 130 11.20 -3.02 -5.89
C VAL A 130 10.90 -2.39 -4.53
N ASP A 131 9.71 -2.65 -4.00
CA ASP A 131 9.25 -2.11 -2.71
C ASP A 131 9.46 -3.07 -1.54
N THR A 132 9.52 -4.39 -1.80
CA THR A 132 9.55 -5.40 -0.74
C THR A 132 10.74 -6.34 -0.85
N LEU A 133 11.12 -6.90 0.30
CA LEU A 133 12.15 -7.94 0.38
C LEU A 133 11.76 -9.21 -0.38
N GLU A 134 10.46 -9.52 -0.43
CA GLU A 134 9.96 -10.68 -1.17
C GLU A 134 10.17 -10.52 -2.67
N ASN A 135 9.80 -9.35 -3.23
CA ASN A 135 10.03 -9.05 -4.64
C ASN A 135 11.53 -9.02 -4.98
N GLU A 136 12.34 -8.45 -4.09
CA GLU A 136 13.80 -8.47 -4.25
C GLU A 136 14.35 -9.90 -4.32
N LYS A 137 13.95 -10.77 -3.39
CA LYS A 137 14.36 -12.18 -3.37
C LYS A 137 13.90 -12.95 -4.61
N LYS A 138 12.65 -12.74 -5.06
CA LYS A 138 12.12 -13.38 -6.27
C LYS A 138 12.96 -13.04 -7.50
N ILE A 139 13.25 -11.76 -7.71
CA ILE A 139 14.04 -11.28 -8.85
C ILE A 139 15.49 -11.75 -8.74
N LYS A 140 16.13 -11.65 -7.57
CA LYS A 140 17.49 -12.16 -7.36
C LYS A 140 17.61 -13.64 -7.66
N ASN A 141 16.71 -14.46 -7.15
CA ASN A 141 16.70 -15.90 -7.42
C ASN A 141 16.53 -16.22 -8.91
N PHE A 142 15.79 -15.38 -9.65
CA PHE A 142 15.63 -15.53 -11.08
C PHE A 142 16.92 -15.16 -11.84
N ILE A 143 17.57 -14.05 -11.47
CA ILE A 143 18.83 -13.61 -12.05
C ILE A 143 19.94 -14.64 -11.80
N GLU A 144 20.07 -15.16 -10.59
CA GLU A 144 21.07 -16.17 -10.21
C GLU A 144 20.93 -17.47 -11.00
N LYS A 145 19.71 -17.83 -11.41
CA LYS A 145 19.46 -19.00 -12.25
C LYS A 145 19.77 -18.76 -13.74
N ASN A 146 19.92 -17.50 -14.13
CA ASN A 146 20.07 -17.09 -15.54
C ASN A 146 21.28 -16.16 -15.67
N GLU A 147 22.48 -16.71 -15.85
CA GLU A 147 23.78 -15.99 -15.89
C GLU A 147 23.83 -14.84 -16.92
N GLN A 148 22.95 -14.85 -17.93
CA GLN A 148 22.88 -13.80 -18.95
C GLN A 148 22.48 -12.41 -18.42
N PHE A 149 21.99 -12.33 -17.20
CA PHE A 149 21.53 -11.09 -16.56
C PHE A 149 22.52 -10.54 -15.51
N ALA A 150 23.79 -10.88 -15.60
CA ALA A 150 24.82 -10.49 -14.63
C ALA A 150 25.01 -8.97 -14.45
N SER A 151 24.61 -8.17 -15.46
CA SER A 151 24.69 -6.70 -15.44
C SER A 151 23.39 -6.01 -15.00
N PHE A 152 22.41 -6.75 -14.50
CA PHE A 152 21.13 -6.21 -14.08
C PHE A 152 21.20 -5.62 -12.67
N ASP A 153 20.90 -4.34 -12.55
CA ASP A 153 20.95 -3.61 -11.28
C ASP A 153 19.56 -3.65 -10.60
N LEU A 154 19.50 -4.33 -9.47
CA LEU A 154 18.30 -4.44 -8.66
C LEU A 154 18.44 -3.63 -7.37
N MET A 155 17.47 -2.74 -7.13
CA MET A 155 17.46 -1.88 -5.96
C MET A 155 16.12 -1.95 -5.24
N ARG A 156 16.16 -2.07 -3.91
CA ARG A 156 14.96 -1.96 -3.09
C ARG A 156 14.82 -0.55 -2.55
N ILE A 157 13.62 0.02 -2.72
CA ILE A 157 13.26 1.35 -2.24
C ILE A 157 11.96 1.29 -1.44
N THR A 158 11.76 2.24 -0.55
CA THR A 158 10.48 2.43 0.15
C THR A 158 9.48 3.06 -0.79
N PRO A 159 8.25 2.54 -0.92
CA PRO A 159 7.22 3.14 -1.78
C PRO A 159 6.67 4.46 -1.24
N PHE A 160 6.85 4.72 0.05
CA PHE A 160 6.40 5.92 0.75
C PHE A 160 7.56 6.58 1.48
N ASP A 161 7.51 7.91 1.59
CA ASP A 161 8.51 8.69 2.34
C ASP A 161 8.31 8.52 3.85
N VAL A 162 9.40 8.30 4.56
CA VAL A 162 9.41 8.26 6.02
C VAL A 162 9.67 9.67 6.54
N GLN A 163 8.60 10.38 6.87
CA GLN A 163 8.65 11.68 7.52
C GLN A 163 8.54 11.51 9.05
N SER A 164 9.21 12.36 9.80
CA SER A 164 9.06 12.35 11.27
C SER A 164 7.65 12.81 11.64
N LEU A 165 6.87 11.92 12.25
CA LEU A 165 5.53 12.21 12.75
C LEU A 165 5.56 12.40 14.26
N SER A 166 4.75 13.32 14.75
CA SER A 166 4.57 13.50 16.18
C SER A 166 3.73 12.35 16.76
N ASN A 167 4.15 11.80 17.90
CA ASN A 167 3.35 10.84 18.66
C ASN A 167 3.09 11.38 20.05
N ILE A 168 1.82 11.53 20.41
CA ILE A 168 1.35 12.06 21.68
C ILE A 168 0.86 10.98 22.65
N SER A 169 0.99 9.69 22.29
CA SER A 169 0.48 8.58 23.12
C SER A 169 1.01 8.56 24.55
N GLY A 170 2.22 9.05 24.77
CA GLY A 170 2.81 9.17 26.10
C GLY A 170 2.22 10.29 26.97
N GLN A 171 1.45 11.21 26.39
CA GLN A 171 0.78 12.32 27.07
C GLN A 171 -0.68 12.02 27.37
N LEU A 172 -1.22 10.94 26.78
CA LEU A 172 -2.61 10.54 27.00
C LEU A 172 -2.71 9.69 28.27
N TYR A 173 -3.84 9.83 28.99
CA TYR A 173 -4.17 8.94 30.11
C TYR A 173 -4.41 7.52 29.62
N GLU A 174 -5.04 7.40 28.45
CA GLU A 174 -5.39 6.13 27.84
C GLU A 174 -4.23 5.56 27.03
N THR A 175 -4.06 4.25 27.12
CA THR A 175 -3.11 3.49 26.32
C THR A 175 -3.85 2.93 25.11
N ASN A 176 -3.71 3.59 23.97
CA ASN A 176 -4.41 3.23 22.75
C ASN A 176 -3.62 2.19 21.96
N ILE A 177 -4.23 1.04 21.71
CA ILE A 177 -3.71 -0.05 20.89
C ILE A 177 -4.42 -0.01 19.53
N GLY A 178 -3.68 0.23 18.45
CA GLY A 178 -4.20 0.15 17.09
C GLY A 178 -4.19 -1.28 16.59
N VAL A 179 -5.27 -1.71 15.96
CA VAL A 179 -5.40 -3.03 15.35
C VAL A 179 -5.84 -2.85 13.90
N TRP A 180 -4.97 -3.20 12.97
CA TRP A 180 -5.30 -3.19 11.56
C TRP A 180 -6.19 -4.38 11.23
N ILE A 181 -7.36 -4.14 10.64
CA ILE A 181 -8.33 -5.21 10.37
C ILE A 181 -8.48 -5.55 8.89
N ASP A 182 -8.03 -4.69 7.98
CA ASP A 182 -8.07 -4.99 6.56
C ASP A 182 -7.20 -6.22 6.23
N GLY A 183 -7.70 -7.07 5.35
CA GLY A 183 -7.02 -8.33 5.00
C GLY A 183 -7.12 -9.44 6.05
N LEU A 184 -7.82 -9.21 7.17
CA LEU A 184 -8.17 -10.27 8.13
C LEU A 184 -9.49 -10.92 7.73
N SER A 185 -9.53 -12.26 7.78
CA SER A 185 -10.80 -12.98 7.65
C SER A 185 -11.67 -12.77 8.90
N GLU A 186 -12.98 -12.89 8.73
CA GLU A 186 -13.94 -12.80 9.84
C GLU A 186 -13.62 -13.82 10.95
N ASP A 187 -13.23 -15.04 10.59
CA ASP A 187 -12.83 -16.07 11.55
C ASP A 187 -11.60 -15.67 12.38
N LYS A 188 -10.65 -14.99 11.74
CA LYS A 188 -9.45 -14.49 12.42
C LYS A 188 -9.79 -13.33 13.35
N LEU A 189 -10.68 -12.43 12.95
CA LEU A 189 -11.20 -11.36 13.80
C LEU A 189 -11.97 -11.92 15.00
N LYS A 190 -12.81 -12.94 14.82
CA LYS A 190 -13.54 -13.63 15.89
C LYS A 190 -12.62 -14.29 16.91
N GLN A 191 -11.41 -14.68 16.53
CA GLN A 191 -10.40 -15.21 17.45
C GLN A 191 -9.58 -14.09 18.12
N LEU A 192 -9.27 -13.03 17.40
CA LEU A 192 -8.41 -11.93 17.85
C LEU A 192 -9.11 -11.03 18.86
N LEU A 193 -10.36 -10.60 18.57
CA LEU A 193 -11.11 -9.66 19.39
C LEU A 193 -11.29 -10.09 20.85
N PRO A 194 -11.72 -11.33 21.17
CA PRO A 194 -11.87 -11.75 22.56
C PRO A 194 -10.58 -11.68 23.35
N GLN A 195 -9.44 -11.99 22.72
CA GLN A 195 -8.15 -11.96 23.39
C GLN A 195 -7.68 -10.54 23.68
N LEU A 196 -7.84 -9.63 22.70
CA LEU A 196 -7.56 -8.20 22.88
C LEU A 196 -8.48 -7.58 23.93
N LEU A 197 -9.76 -7.96 23.90
CA LEU A 197 -10.73 -7.51 24.90
C LEU A 197 -10.36 -7.98 26.31
N GLN A 198 -10.00 -9.26 26.46
CA GLN A 198 -9.53 -9.77 27.74
C GLN A 198 -8.30 -9.01 28.24
N TYR A 199 -7.37 -8.67 27.34
CA TYR A 199 -6.19 -7.86 27.65
C TYR A 199 -6.57 -6.46 28.12
N SER A 200 -7.50 -5.79 27.42
CA SER A 200 -8.01 -4.44 27.77
C SER A 200 -8.75 -4.45 29.10
N LEU A 201 -9.57 -5.46 29.38
CA LEU A 201 -10.33 -5.58 30.62
C LEU A 201 -9.47 -5.75 31.89
N GLN A 202 -8.27 -6.28 31.74
CA GLN A 202 -7.32 -6.40 32.85
C GLN A 202 -6.61 -5.08 33.16
N ARG A 203 -6.81 -4.04 32.35
CA ARG A 203 -6.11 -2.75 32.42
C ARG A 203 -7.07 -1.61 32.09
N GLU A 204 -7.47 -0.87 33.12
CA GLU A 204 -8.52 0.17 33.01
C GLU A 204 -8.25 1.26 31.97
N ASN A 205 -6.97 1.56 31.69
CA ASN A 205 -6.57 2.63 30.76
C ASN A 205 -6.32 2.15 29.33
N VAL A 206 -6.49 0.87 29.02
CA VAL A 206 -6.27 0.35 27.66
C VAL A 206 -7.53 0.53 26.80
N ARG A 207 -7.37 1.06 25.60
CA ARG A 207 -8.41 1.23 24.58
C ARG A 207 -7.98 0.55 23.28
N LEU A 208 -8.94 -0.05 22.60
CA LEU A 208 -8.71 -0.75 21.33
C LEU A 208 -9.26 0.11 20.17
N HIS A 209 -8.41 0.40 19.22
CA HIS A 209 -8.74 1.14 18.00
C HIS A 209 -8.61 0.22 16.80
N LEU A 210 -9.73 -0.24 16.26
CA LEU A 210 -9.77 -1.05 15.05
C LEU A 210 -9.67 -0.12 13.85
N LEU A 211 -8.61 -0.25 13.07
CA LEU A 211 -8.31 0.63 11.94
C LEU A 211 -8.69 -0.08 10.63
N THR A 212 -9.42 0.62 9.77
CA THR A 212 -9.80 0.13 8.44
C THR A 212 -9.87 1.25 7.41
N ARG A 213 -9.55 0.94 6.15
CA ARG A 213 -9.81 1.83 5.00
C ARG A 213 -11.18 1.60 4.38
N GLU A 214 -11.81 0.48 4.69
CA GLU A 214 -13.12 0.14 4.16
C GLU A 214 -14.18 1.06 4.76
N ASP A 215 -15.07 1.58 3.91
CA ASP A 215 -16.20 2.40 4.35
C ASP A 215 -17.06 1.65 5.36
N PHE A 216 -17.69 2.41 6.27
CA PHE A 216 -18.62 1.88 7.28
C PHE A 216 -19.70 0.96 6.68
N ASN A 217 -20.16 1.25 5.46
CA ASN A 217 -21.13 0.41 4.74
C ASN A 217 -20.52 -0.90 4.18
N ALA A 218 -19.21 -0.97 4.02
CA ALA A 218 -18.51 -2.17 3.57
C ALA A 218 -18.04 -3.03 4.75
N THR A 219 -17.96 -2.43 5.95
CA THR A 219 -17.61 -3.14 7.18
C THR A 219 -18.71 -4.14 7.55
N SER A 220 -18.32 -5.34 7.94
CA SER A 220 -19.26 -6.39 8.33
C SER A 220 -20.22 -5.92 9.43
N GLU A 221 -21.53 -6.07 9.20
CA GLU A 221 -22.57 -5.76 10.19
C GLU A 221 -22.34 -6.51 11.52
N TRP A 222 -21.80 -7.73 11.45
CA TRP A 222 -21.40 -8.48 12.63
C TRP A 222 -20.39 -7.70 13.49
N LEU A 223 -19.36 -7.10 12.89
CA LEU A 223 -18.31 -6.43 13.64
C LEU A 223 -18.83 -5.18 14.35
N THR A 224 -19.64 -4.38 13.67
CA THR A 224 -20.25 -3.17 14.24
C THR A 224 -21.20 -3.49 15.39
N ASN A 225 -21.99 -4.54 15.25
CA ASN A 225 -22.89 -5.02 16.30
C ASN A 225 -22.10 -5.57 17.50
N GLU A 226 -21.02 -6.32 17.25
CA GLU A 226 -20.16 -6.87 18.31
C GLU A 226 -19.47 -5.75 19.12
N ILE A 227 -18.90 -4.74 18.45
CA ILE A 227 -18.31 -3.57 19.10
C ILE A 227 -19.32 -2.84 19.99
N SER A 228 -20.53 -2.60 19.47
CA SER A 228 -21.60 -1.94 20.21
C SER A 228 -22.01 -2.74 21.45
N ASN A 229 -22.19 -4.07 21.31
CA ASN A 229 -22.54 -4.96 22.42
C ASN A 229 -21.46 -4.98 23.49
N ILE A 230 -20.18 -5.06 23.09
CA ILE A 230 -19.04 -5.07 24.01
C ILE A 230 -19.01 -3.76 24.80
N ASN A 231 -19.05 -2.61 24.12
CA ASN A 231 -19.02 -1.32 24.80
C ASN A 231 -20.19 -1.16 25.78
N LYS A 232 -21.39 -1.57 25.40
CA LYS A 232 -22.58 -1.55 26.26
C LYS A 232 -22.38 -2.41 27.51
N GLN A 233 -21.99 -3.68 27.34
CA GLN A 233 -21.77 -4.60 28.47
C GLN A 233 -20.68 -4.09 29.43
N LEU A 234 -19.62 -3.49 28.90
CA LEU A 234 -18.54 -2.94 29.73
C LEU A 234 -18.98 -1.70 30.51
N ASN A 235 -19.73 -0.81 29.88
CA ASN A 235 -20.28 0.35 30.57
C ASN A 235 -21.27 -0.05 31.66
N GLU A 236 -22.15 -1.03 31.43
CA GLU A 236 -23.08 -1.57 32.42
C GLU A 236 -22.34 -2.20 33.60
N ARG A 237 -21.25 -2.94 33.33
CA ARG A 237 -20.45 -3.58 34.39
C ARG A 237 -19.66 -2.57 35.23
N ASN A 238 -19.11 -1.54 34.62
CA ASN A 238 -18.26 -0.56 35.29
C ASN A 238 -19.04 0.59 35.91
N ASN A 239 -20.29 0.81 35.50
CA ASN A 239 -21.22 1.79 36.10
C ASN A 239 -22.51 1.10 36.56
N PRO A 240 -22.49 0.39 37.69
CA PRO A 240 -23.64 -0.37 38.21
C PRO A 240 -24.76 0.49 38.79
N LEU A 241 -24.75 1.82 38.59
CA LEU A 241 -25.85 2.67 38.99
C LEU A 241 -27.12 2.25 38.24
N SER A 242 -28.16 1.92 39.03
CA SER A 242 -29.46 1.53 38.45
C SER A 242 -29.99 2.64 37.55
N LEU A 243 -30.74 2.29 36.51
CA LEU A 243 -31.39 3.24 35.60
C LEU A 243 -32.18 4.31 36.34
N GLU A 244 -32.82 3.95 37.47
CA GLU A 244 -33.58 4.84 38.34
C GLU A 244 -32.72 5.95 38.98
N VAL A 245 -31.44 5.68 39.23
CA VAL A 245 -30.52 6.68 39.81
C VAL A 245 -29.92 7.58 38.74
N ARG A 246 -29.81 7.10 37.48
CA ARG A 246 -29.37 7.87 36.33
C ARG A 246 -30.36 9.00 35.99
N ASP A 247 -31.66 8.73 36.03
CA ASP A 247 -32.71 9.72 35.77
C ASP A 247 -32.81 10.82 36.82
N VAL A 248 -32.36 10.55 38.06
CA VAL A 248 -32.42 11.51 39.16
C VAL A 248 -31.21 12.46 39.19
N LEU A 249 -30.08 12.07 38.65
CA LEU A 249 -28.84 12.84 38.76
C LEU A 249 -28.60 13.83 37.62
N GLU A 250 -29.43 13.83 36.54
CA GLU A 250 -29.26 14.71 35.34
C GLU A 250 -27.78 14.81 34.84
N THR A 251 -26.90 13.94 35.32
CA THR A 251 -25.50 13.92 34.90
C THR A 251 -25.41 13.03 33.68
N GLU A 252 -25.10 13.61 32.52
CA GLU A 252 -24.67 12.87 31.35
C GLU A 252 -23.45 12.00 31.72
N ILE A 253 -23.69 10.73 32.09
CA ILE A 253 -22.62 9.78 32.29
C ILE A 253 -22.06 9.53 30.91
N LYS A 254 -20.91 10.13 30.61
CA LYS A 254 -20.21 9.92 29.35
C LYS A 254 -19.83 8.45 29.25
N GLU A 255 -20.48 7.73 28.32
CA GLU A 255 -20.14 6.34 28.06
C GLU A 255 -18.70 6.24 27.59
N THR A 256 -17.98 5.26 28.12
CA THR A 256 -16.58 5.00 27.73
C THR A 256 -16.58 4.06 26.53
N GLU A 257 -15.91 4.45 25.47
CA GLU A 257 -15.68 3.59 24.32
C GLU A 257 -14.40 2.78 24.52
N TYR A 258 -14.54 1.52 24.91
CA TYR A 258 -13.42 0.59 25.12
C TYR A 258 -12.84 0.09 23.81
N ILE A 259 -13.70 -0.06 22.80
CA ILE A 259 -13.33 -0.44 21.43
C ILE A 259 -13.97 0.58 20.48
N GLN A 260 -13.15 1.13 19.60
CA GLN A 260 -13.59 2.05 18.54
C GLN A 260 -13.22 1.48 17.18
N LEU A 261 -14.14 1.58 16.22
CA LEU A 261 -13.83 1.40 14.80
C LEU A 261 -13.45 2.76 14.22
N ILE A 262 -12.22 2.85 13.72
CA ILE A 262 -11.66 4.09 13.17
C ILE A 262 -11.47 3.91 11.68
N PHE A 263 -12.23 4.68 10.91
CA PHE A 263 -12.13 4.73 9.48
C PHE A 263 -10.98 5.63 9.03
N VAL A 264 -10.05 5.09 8.25
CA VAL A 264 -8.83 5.76 7.79
C VAL A 264 -8.66 5.65 6.28
N PRO A 265 -9.60 6.19 5.47
CA PRO A 265 -9.62 6.01 4.02
C PRO A 265 -8.41 6.66 3.34
N PHE A 266 -7.90 7.75 3.93
CA PHE A 266 -6.78 8.51 3.39
C PHE A 266 -5.56 8.44 4.29
N GLU A 267 -4.40 8.74 3.71
CA GLU A 267 -3.11 8.76 4.42
C GLU A 267 -3.13 9.69 5.63
N GLU A 268 -3.73 10.88 5.49
CA GLU A 268 -3.84 11.86 6.58
C GLU A 268 -4.65 11.34 7.77
N ASP A 269 -5.70 10.55 7.52
CA ASP A 269 -6.54 10.00 8.59
C ASP A 269 -5.77 8.92 9.35
N LEU A 270 -5.01 8.07 8.63
CA LEU A 270 -4.13 7.09 9.25
C LEU A 270 -3.04 7.76 10.09
N ILE A 271 -2.41 8.82 9.60
CA ILE A 271 -1.41 9.60 10.34
C ILE A 271 -2.00 10.17 11.63
N LYS A 272 -3.21 10.74 11.57
CA LYS A 272 -3.93 11.27 12.77
C LYS A 272 -4.20 10.14 13.77
N ALA A 273 -4.66 8.99 13.31
CA ALA A 273 -4.90 7.83 14.17
C ALA A 273 -3.60 7.37 14.84
N ILE A 274 -2.54 7.10 14.04
CA ILE A 274 -1.24 6.61 14.52
C ILE A 274 -0.61 7.55 15.54
N SER A 275 -0.77 8.86 15.40
CA SER A 275 -0.19 9.85 16.32
C SER A 275 -0.61 9.66 17.79
N ARG A 276 -1.73 8.98 18.02
CA ARG A 276 -2.33 8.73 19.35
C ARG A 276 -2.13 7.29 19.85
N LEU A 277 -1.62 6.41 19.01
CA LEU A 277 -1.43 5.00 19.32
C LEU A 277 -0.12 4.76 20.06
N ARG A 278 -0.17 3.85 21.03
CA ARG A 278 1.00 3.37 21.77
C ARG A 278 1.71 2.23 21.04
N ILE A 279 0.95 1.42 20.36
CA ILE A 279 1.40 0.24 19.62
C ILE A 279 0.43 -0.06 18.49
N VAL A 280 0.91 -0.68 17.42
CA VAL A 280 0.08 -1.15 16.29
C VAL A 280 0.22 -2.67 16.14
N ILE A 281 -0.89 -3.32 15.84
CA ILE A 281 -1.00 -4.76 15.58
C ILE A 281 -1.49 -4.95 14.15
N ASP A 282 -0.75 -5.69 13.34
CA ASP A 282 -1.17 -6.15 12.02
C ASP A 282 -0.91 -7.65 11.90
N MET A 283 -1.99 -8.43 11.98
CA MET A 283 -1.96 -9.89 11.91
C MET A 283 -2.34 -10.41 10.52
N SER A 284 -2.40 -9.52 9.51
CA SER A 284 -2.71 -9.91 8.14
C SER A 284 -1.61 -10.77 7.51
N ASN A 285 -1.96 -11.50 6.46
CA ASN A 285 -0.98 -12.28 5.70
C ASN A 285 -0.10 -11.40 4.81
N GLU A 286 -0.63 -10.25 4.41
CA GLU A 286 0.07 -9.19 3.67
C GLU A 286 -0.03 -7.90 4.49
N PRO A 287 0.96 -7.60 5.35
CA PRO A 287 0.94 -6.39 6.18
C PRO A 287 0.85 -5.12 5.34
N ASP A 288 0.07 -4.15 5.82
CA ASP A 288 -0.06 -2.88 5.13
C ASP A 288 1.24 -2.07 5.21
N LEU A 289 1.88 -1.85 4.06
CA LEU A 289 3.18 -1.18 3.99
C LEU A 289 3.11 0.27 4.47
N TYR A 290 2.01 0.98 4.16
CA TYR A 290 1.88 2.37 4.58
C TYR A 290 1.71 2.48 6.10
N LEU A 291 0.94 1.56 6.71
CA LEU A 291 0.83 1.45 8.16
C LEU A 291 2.20 1.19 8.82
N GLN A 292 2.99 0.26 8.26
CA GLN A 292 4.31 -0.06 8.80
C GLN A 292 5.27 1.13 8.72
N ILE A 293 5.34 1.78 7.57
CA ILE A 293 6.20 2.94 7.35
C ILE A 293 5.76 4.13 8.21
N SER A 294 4.45 4.38 8.30
CA SER A 294 3.90 5.43 9.16
C SER A 294 4.16 5.16 10.65
N SER A 295 4.16 3.89 11.05
CA SER A 295 4.52 3.49 12.43
C SER A 295 6.00 3.75 12.74
N ILE A 296 6.91 3.50 11.77
CA ILE A 296 8.31 3.90 11.87
C ILE A 296 8.42 5.42 12.01
N SER A 297 7.69 6.16 11.17
CA SER A 297 7.65 7.63 11.19
C SER A 297 7.21 8.21 12.53
N ALA A 298 6.24 7.58 13.18
CA ALA A 298 5.73 7.96 14.50
C ALA A 298 6.53 7.37 15.67
N GLY A 299 7.48 6.48 15.39
CA GLY A 299 8.31 5.84 16.41
C GLY A 299 7.57 4.83 17.28
N ILE A 300 6.44 4.26 16.84
CA ILE A 300 5.65 3.30 17.60
C ILE A 300 6.01 1.86 17.25
N PRO A 301 6.06 0.95 18.27
CA PRO A 301 6.34 -0.44 18.03
C PRO A 301 5.19 -1.14 17.30
N GLN A 302 5.54 -2.17 16.53
CA GLN A 302 4.63 -2.94 15.72
C GLN A 302 4.62 -4.42 16.15
N ILE A 303 3.44 -5.06 16.13
CA ILE A 303 3.29 -6.50 16.32
C ILE A 303 2.72 -7.07 15.03
N ASN A 304 3.50 -7.91 14.37
CA ASN A 304 3.13 -8.49 13.08
C ASN A 304 3.24 -10.03 13.14
N GLN A 305 2.50 -10.71 12.27
CA GLN A 305 2.64 -12.15 12.08
C GLN A 305 3.64 -12.47 10.96
N ARG A 306 3.89 -11.53 10.06
CA ARG A 306 4.80 -11.69 8.93
C ARG A 306 6.08 -10.91 9.15
N ASP A 307 7.18 -11.52 8.74
CA ASP A 307 8.48 -10.86 8.66
C ASP A 307 8.50 -9.92 7.45
N THR A 308 8.88 -8.69 7.68
CA THR A 308 9.02 -7.65 6.65
C THR A 308 10.28 -6.84 6.91
N GLU A 309 10.74 -6.10 5.91
CA GLU A 309 11.90 -5.21 6.03
C GLU A 309 11.69 -3.98 6.93
N TYR A 310 10.44 -3.75 7.34
CA TYR A 310 10.06 -2.59 8.17
C TYR A 310 9.93 -2.94 9.66
N VAL A 311 9.99 -4.23 10.00
CA VAL A 311 9.85 -4.70 11.39
C VAL A 311 11.03 -5.56 11.78
N ASP A 312 11.96 -4.98 12.50
CA ASP A 312 13.09 -5.68 13.09
C ASP A 312 12.66 -6.29 14.44
N HIS A 313 12.64 -7.63 14.52
CA HIS A 313 12.16 -8.36 15.70
C HIS A 313 12.91 -7.96 16.97
N LYS A 314 12.18 -7.60 18.04
CA LYS A 314 12.66 -7.09 19.33
C LYS A 314 13.34 -5.71 19.29
N LEU A 315 13.37 -5.06 18.16
CA LEU A 315 13.90 -3.70 18.02
C LEU A 315 12.76 -2.70 17.87
N ASN A 316 12.18 -2.54 16.67
CA ASN A 316 11.01 -1.66 16.49
C ASN A 316 9.67 -2.41 16.45
N GLY A 317 9.68 -3.72 16.64
CA GLY A 317 8.46 -4.52 16.67
C GLY A 317 8.71 -5.95 17.12
N LEU A 318 7.65 -6.74 17.14
CA LEU A 318 7.69 -8.17 17.39
C LEU A 318 7.02 -8.95 16.26
N ILE A 319 7.70 -9.95 15.77
CA ILE A 319 7.12 -10.94 14.86
C ILE A 319 6.66 -12.10 15.73
N ILE A 320 5.36 -12.42 15.70
CA ILE A 320 4.74 -13.49 16.50
C ILE A 320 4.16 -14.58 15.60
N ASN A 321 4.17 -15.82 16.07
CA ASN A 321 3.72 -16.97 15.28
C ASN A 321 2.19 -17.14 15.28
N GLY A 322 1.51 -16.48 16.19
CA GLY A 322 0.06 -16.57 16.28
C GLY A 322 -0.54 -15.75 17.42
N ILE A 323 -1.86 -15.73 17.47
CA ILE A 323 -2.65 -14.94 18.42
C ILE A 323 -2.31 -15.27 19.88
N PHE A 324 -1.93 -16.53 20.17
CA PHE A 324 -1.57 -16.96 21.52
C PHE A 324 -0.34 -16.27 22.11
N GLU A 325 0.55 -15.71 21.28
CA GLU A 325 1.71 -14.93 21.73
C GLU A 325 1.40 -13.45 21.95
N LEU A 326 0.21 -12.99 21.55
CA LEU A 326 -0.15 -11.57 21.47
C LEU A 326 -0.09 -10.86 22.83
N ASN A 327 -0.60 -11.49 23.90
CA ASN A 327 -0.58 -10.90 25.23
C ASN A 327 0.85 -10.66 25.72
N GLY A 328 1.75 -11.62 25.51
CA GLY A 328 3.17 -11.47 25.83
C GLY A 328 3.85 -10.36 25.01
N ALA A 329 3.48 -10.23 23.73
CA ALA A 329 3.99 -9.18 22.85
C ALA A 329 3.51 -7.79 23.28
N LEU A 330 2.26 -7.67 23.69
CA LEU A 330 1.71 -6.42 24.25
C LEU A 330 2.40 -6.04 25.56
N ASP A 331 2.56 -6.99 26.48
CA ASP A 331 3.25 -6.77 27.76
C ASP A 331 4.70 -6.35 27.58
N PHE A 332 5.36 -6.86 26.57
CA PHE A 332 6.75 -6.51 26.27
C PHE A 332 6.93 -5.00 26.03
N TYR A 333 5.96 -4.34 25.42
CA TYR A 333 6.03 -2.90 25.13
C TYR A 333 5.21 -2.04 26.07
N ILE A 334 4.04 -2.51 26.54
CA ILE A 334 3.11 -1.71 27.33
C ILE A 334 3.56 -1.65 28.80
N LEU A 335 3.99 -2.79 29.36
CA LEU A 335 4.45 -2.85 30.76
C LEU A 335 5.92 -2.46 30.91
N ASN A 336 6.69 -2.44 29.84
CA ASN A 336 8.12 -2.14 29.88
C ASN A 336 8.45 -0.91 29.05
N LEU A 337 8.43 0.28 29.68
CA LEU A 337 8.76 1.54 29.04
C LEU A 337 10.15 1.55 28.38
N LYS A 338 11.11 0.79 28.94
CA LYS A 338 12.45 0.68 28.37
C LYS A 338 12.42 0.05 26.98
N ASN A 339 11.65 -1.04 26.82
CA ASN A 339 11.50 -1.70 25.51
C ASN A 339 10.80 -0.79 24.51
N TRP A 340 9.77 -0.05 24.94
CA TRP A 340 9.10 0.92 24.10
C TRP A 340 10.06 2.04 23.64
N ASN A 341 10.86 2.59 24.55
CA ASN A 341 11.84 3.63 24.24
C ASN A 341 12.93 3.11 23.27
N TYR A 342 13.34 1.85 23.40
CA TYR A 342 14.24 1.22 22.44
C TYR A 342 13.61 1.11 21.06
N ALA A 343 12.34 0.71 20.98
CA ALA A 343 11.61 0.63 19.72
C ALA A 343 11.49 2.02 19.06
N PHE A 344 11.17 3.04 19.84
CA PHE A 344 11.16 4.44 19.36
C PHE A 344 12.52 4.85 18.79
N ALA A 345 13.60 4.65 19.54
CA ALA A 345 14.95 5.02 19.10
C ALA A 345 15.41 4.26 17.84
N HIS A 346 15.02 2.99 17.71
CA HIS A 346 15.31 2.18 16.54
C HIS A 346 14.50 2.67 15.31
N SER A 347 13.21 2.96 15.50
CA SER A 347 12.36 3.53 14.44
C SER A 347 12.94 4.84 13.89
N ILE A 348 13.46 5.72 14.73
CA ILE A 348 14.13 6.95 14.30
C ILE A 348 15.38 6.65 13.44
N LYS A 349 16.11 5.58 13.75
CA LYS A 349 17.25 5.15 12.90
C LYS A 349 16.80 4.63 11.56
N LEU A 350 15.76 3.78 11.55
CA LEU A 350 15.14 3.26 10.32
C LEU A 350 14.57 4.40 9.46
N GLY A 351 13.94 5.40 10.07
CA GLY A 351 13.43 6.57 9.36
C GLY A 351 14.50 7.29 8.56
N LYS A 352 15.75 7.34 9.06
CA LYS A 352 16.87 7.91 8.30
C LYS A 352 17.29 7.04 7.10
N VAL A 353 17.13 5.73 7.19
CA VAL A 353 17.46 4.80 6.10
C VAL A 353 16.41 4.89 4.99
N PHE A 354 15.15 5.05 5.36
CA PHE A 354 14.01 5.09 4.43
C PHE A 354 13.54 6.51 4.07
N SER A 355 14.35 7.53 4.37
CA SER A 355 13.97 8.92 4.09
C SER A 355 14.05 9.26 2.60
N SER A 356 13.24 10.24 2.17
CA SER A 356 13.22 10.77 0.80
C SER A 356 14.58 11.23 0.30
N SER A 357 15.45 11.77 1.16
CA SER A 357 16.82 12.14 0.80
C SER A 357 17.65 10.92 0.35
N LYS A 358 17.46 9.76 0.99
CA LYS A 358 18.09 8.50 0.55
C LYS A 358 17.51 8.00 -0.77
N ILE A 359 16.18 8.04 -0.91
CA ILE A 359 15.48 7.68 -2.14
C ILE A 359 15.96 8.58 -3.29
N CYS A 360 16.08 9.88 -3.06
CA CYS A 360 16.58 10.83 -4.06
C CYS A 360 18.03 10.51 -4.49
N LEU A 361 18.92 10.19 -3.54
CA LEU A 361 20.27 9.75 -3.86
C LEU A 361 20.30 8.46 -4.69
N LEU A 362 19.40 7.52 -4.42
CA LEU A 362 19.28 6.29 -5.19
C LEU A 362 18.82 6.56 -6.63
N TYR A 363 17.82 7.42 -6.82
CA TYR A 363 17.38 7.84 -8.17
C TYR A 363 18.48 8.62 -8.91
N THR A 364 19.25 9.47 -8.24
CA THR A 364 20.37 10.19 -8.87
C THR A 364 21.51 9.24 -9.24
N SER A 365 21.74 8.17 -8.47
CA SER A 365 22.73 7.14 -8.82
C SER A 365 22.32 6.35 -10.07
N LEU A 366 21.03 6.00 -10.18
CA LEU A 366 20.47 5.36 -11.37
C LEU A 366 20.58 6.25 -12.62
N SER A 367 20.43 7.56 -12.47
CA SER A 367 20.55 8.51 -13.60
C SER A 367 21.99 8.82 -14.00
N GLY A 368 23.00 8.27 -13.31
CA GLY A 368 24.42 8.58 -13.57
C GLY A 368 24.87 9.95 -13.08
N LEU A 369 23.99 10.75 -12.47
CA LEU A 369 24.32 12.10 -11.95
C LEU A 369 25.21 12.05 -10.70
N ALA A 370 25.20 10.96 -9.95
CA ALA A 370 26.03 10.80 -8.76
C ALA A 370 27.53 10.54 -9.08
N ARG A 371 27.87 10.23 -10.34
CA ARG A 371 29.29 10.01 -10.75
C ARG A 371 30.04 11.31 -11.05
N GLN A 372 29.41 12.47 -10.96
CA GLN A 372 30.04 13.78 -11.26
C GLN A 372 30.38 14.59 -10.02
N THR A 373 30.26 14.05 -8.82
CA THR A 373 30.53 14.75 -7.55
C THR A 373 31.64 14.12 -6.71
N ASP A 374 32.56 13.36 -7.35
CA ASP A 374 33.84 12.95 -6.76
C ASP A 374 35.01 13.78 -7.33
#